data_754015405484803273d25b740f923a25
#
_entry.id   754015405484803273d25b740f923a25
#
_cell.length_a   1.000
_cell.length_b   1.000
_cell.length_c   1.000
_cell.angle_alpha   90.00
_cell.angle_beta   90.00
_cell.angle_gamma   90.00
#
_symmetry.space_group_name_H-M   'P 1'
#
loop_
_entity.id
_entity.type
_entity.pdbx_description
1 polymer ?
#
loop_
_entity_poly.entity_id
_entity_poly.type
_entity_poly.pdbx_seq_one_letter_code
_entity_poly.pdbx_strand_id
1 'polypeptide(L)'
;MKSDAVKKGIQQAPHRSLFNALGMTKEEMEKPLIGIVNSYNEIVPGHMNLDKITEAVKLGVAMAGGVPRVFPAIAVCDGIAMGHEGMKYSLVTRDLIADSTECMARAHQFDALVMIPNCDKNVPGLLMAAARLNIPTIFVSGGPMLAGHLKGKKRSLSSMFEAVGEHAAGKMTDEEVEEYENKVCPTCGSCSGMYTANSMNCLTEVLGMGLQGNGTIPAVYSERIKLAKHAGMKIMELLEKNICPRDIMTQKAFMNALTMDMALGCSTNSMLHLPAIAREAGVELNVDIANEVSEHTPNLCHLAPAGPTYMEDLNEAGGVYAVMKELTKKNLLNLDCMTVTGKTVGENIANSVNLNPEVIRPVENPYSQTGGLAALKGNLAPDSGIVKRSAVAPEMLVHEGPARVYDCEDDAIEAILDGQIKPGDVVVIRYEGPKGGPGMREMLNPTSAIAGMGLGSSVALITDGRFSGASRGASIGHVSPEAAVGGPIALVEEGDIIKINIPEHKLELDVSEAELKRRRSEWKPREPKITTGYLARYAAMVTSGNRGAVLEIPGK
;
A
#
# COMPACT_ATOMS: atom_id res chain seq x y z
N MET A 1 -2.07 -31.64 14.20
CA MET A 1 -2.69 -30.68 13.23
C MET A 1 -3.82 -29.95 13.94
N LYS A 2 -4.00 -28.65 13.66
CA LYS A 2 -5.16 -27.89 14.22
C LYS A 2 -6.48 -28.46 13.71
N SER A 3 -6.52 -28.86 12.45
CA SER A 3 -7.69 -29.47 11.80
C SER A 3 -8.14 -30.82 12.42
N ASP A 4 -7.32 -31.43 13.27
CA ASP A 4 -7.74 -32.63 14.02
C ASP A 4 -8.93 -32.35 14.94
N ALA A 5 -9.09 -31.10 15.41
CA ALA A 5 -10.23 -30.65 16.22
C ALA A 5 -11.59 -30.82 15.51
N VAL A 6 -11.61 -30.88 14.18
CA VAL A 6 -12.83 -31.09 13.37
C VAL A 6 -12.82 -32.40 12.57
N LYS A 7 -11.71 -33.15 12.59
CA LYS A 7 -11.57 -34.40 11.81
C LYS A 7 -11.50 -35.65 12.65
N LYS A 8 -10.91 -35.64 13.87
CA LYS A 8 -10.59 -36.81 14.65
C LYS A 8 -11.52 -37.02 15.86
N GLY A 9 -11.78 -38.28 16.16
CA GLY A 9 -12.63 -38.72 17.29
C GLY A 9 -14.09 -38.90 16.90
N ILE A 10 -14.82 -39.68 17.74
CA ILE A 10 -16.23 -40.01 17.46
C ILE A 10 -17.14 -38.76 17.55
N GLN A 11 -16.82 -37.81 18.43
CA GLN A 11 -17.60 -36.58 18.62
C GLN A 11 -17.56 -35.66 17.40
N GLN A 12 -16.55 -35.80 16.50
CA GLN A 12 -16.42 -35.06 15.26
C GLN A 12 -17.08 -35.73 14.05
N ALA A 13 -17.84 -36.83 14.28
CA ALA A 13 -18.61 -37.46 13.20
C ALA A 13 -19.57 -36.50 12.48
N PRO A 14 -20.29 -35.57 13.17
CA PRO A 14 -21.10 -34.56 12.48
C PRO A 14 -20.27 -33.66 11.54
N HIS A 15 -19.08 -33.23 11.96
CA HIS A 15 -18.18 -32.41 11.13
C HIS A 15 -17.71 -33.20 9.90
N ARG A 16 -17.32 -34.45 10.08
CA ARG A 16 -16.91 -35.34 8.95
C ARG A 16 -18.05 -35.60 7.97
N SER A 17 -19.32 -35.63 8.45
CA SER A 17 -20.48 -35.72 7.55
C SER A 17 -20.57 -34.51 6.61
N LEU A 18 -20.24 -33.29 7.12
CA LEU A 18 -20.18 -32.08 6.31
C LEU A 18 -18.99 -32.11 5.34
N PHE A 19 -17.83 -32.58 5.77
CA PHE A 19 -16.70 -32.79 4.86
C PHE A 19 -16.99 -33.82 3.77
N ASN A 20 -17.73 -34.90 4.09
CA ASN A 20 -18.22 -35.85 3.09
C ASN A 20 -19.15 -35.18 2.07
N ALA A 21 -20.01 -34.26 2.50
CA ALA A 21 -20.85 -33.45 1.58
C ALA A 21 -20.02 -32.55 0.62
N LEU A 22 -18.79 -32.21 1.00
CA LEU A 22 -17.82 -31.51 0.14
C LEU A 22 -17.04 -32.46 -0.78
N GLY A 23 -17.35 -33.77 -0.76
CA GLY A 23 -16.65 -34.78 -1.54
C GLY A 23 -15.27 -35.17 -1.00
N MET A 24 -14.95 -34.85 0.27
CA MET A 24 -13.67 -35.24 0.85
C MET A 24 -13.63 -36.77 1.12
N THR A 25 -12.52 -37.39 0.72
CA THR A 25 -12.27 -38.82 0.97
C THR A 25 -11.70 -39.06 2.37
N LYS A 26 -11.67 -40.32 2.80
CA LYS A 26 -11.04 -40.69 4.08
C LYS A 26 -9.54 -40.37 4.10
N GLU A 27 -8.87 -40.59 2.97
CA GLU A 27 -7.44 -40.29 2.81
C GLU A 27 -7.15 -38.79 2.92
N GLU A 28 -8.04 -37.93 2.39
CA GLU A 28 -7.92 -36.46 2.54
C GLU A 28 -8.11 -36.02 4.00
N MET A 29 -9.01 -36.69 4.75
CA MET A 29 -9.24 -36.35 6.17
C MET A 29 -8.03 -36.67 7.08
N GLU A 30 -7.12 -37.50 6.66
CA GLU A 30 -5.87 -37.79 7.40
C GLU A 30 -4.76 -36.76 7.10
N LYS A 31 -4.93 -35.89 6.09
CA LYS A 31 -3.94 -34.91 5.64
C LYS A 31 -4.20 -33.55 6.25
N PRO A 32 -3.18 -32.63 6.23
CA PRO A 32 -3.35 -31.27 6.64
C PRO A 32 -4.35 -30.49 5.76
N LEU A 33 -5.20 -29.69 6.39
CA LEU A 33 -6.18 -28.83 5.74
C LEU A 33 -5.59 -27.45 5.51
N ILE A 34 -5.35 -27.09 4.25
CA ILE A 34 -4.72 -25.84 3.85
C ILE A 34 -5.77 -24.87 3.32
N GLY A 35 -5.93 -23.74 4.03
CA GLY A 35 -6.82 -22.65 3.57
C GLY A 35 -6.17 -21.84 2.45
N ILE A 36 -6.87 -21.68 1.34
CA ILE A 36 -6.46 -20.81 0.23
C ILE A 36 -7.35 -19.59 0.25
N VAL A 37 -6.80 -18.47 0.68
CA VAL A 37 -7.53 -17.19 0.77
C VAL A 37 -7.46 -16.50 -0.59
N ASN A 38 -8.54 -16.61 -1.36
CA ASN A 38 -8.59 -16.10 -2.74
C ASN A 38 -9.37 -14.80 -2.82
N SER A 39 -8.72 -13.75 -3.31
CA SER A 39 -9.34 -12.44 -3.50
C SER A 39 -9.91 -12.22 -4.91
N TYR A 40 -10.10 -13.29 -5.68
CA TYR A 40 -10.68 -13.23 -7.02
C TYR A 40 -12.02 -12.48 -7.05
N ASN A 41 -12.17 -11.63 -8.03
CA ASN A 41 -13.44 -11.02 -8.46
C ASN A 41 -13.30 -10.49 -9.90
N GLU A 42 -14.43 -10.15 -10.53
CA GLU A 42 -14.48 -9.72 -11.93
C GLU A 42 -14.52 -8.20 -12.11
N ILE A 43 -14.53 -7.42 -11.03
CA ILE A 43 -14.59 -5.95 -11.09
C ILE A 43 -13.22 -5.28 -10.88
N VAL A 44 -12.26 -5.95 -10.25
CA VAL A 44 -10.93 -5.41 -9.99
C VAL A 44 -9.95 -5.99 -11.01
N PRO A 45 -9.37 -5.18 -11.92
CA PRO A 45 -8.42 -5.66 -12.94
C PRO A 45 -7.23 -6.43 -12.36
N GLY A 46 -6.78 -6.05 -11.17
CA GLY A 46 -5.71 -6.74 -10.43
C GLY A 46 -6.11 -8.12 -9.89
N HIS A 47 -7.39 -8.46 -9.88
CA HIS A 47 -7.91 -9.68 -9.25
C HIS A 47 -8.55 -10.66 -10.23
N MET A 48 -8.83 -10.25 -11.46
CA MET A 48 -9.54 -11.06 -12.44
C MET A 48 -8.81 -12.35 -12.87
N ASN A 49 -7.52 -12.48 -12.60
CA ASN A 49 -6.72 -13.67 -12.90
C ASN A 49 -6.36 -14.51 -11.66
N LEU A 50 -6.84 -14.14 -10.48
CA LEU A 50 -6.48 -14.83 -9.23
C LEU A 50 -7.13 -16.21 -9.12
N ASP A 51 -8.16 -16.51 -9.88
CA ASP A 51 -8.70 -17.85 -10.06
C ASP A 51 -7.64 -18.82 -10.61
N LYS A 52 -6.90 -18.44 -11.65
CA LYS A 52 -5.82 -19.23 -12.27
C LYS A 52 -4.64 -19.43 -11.32
N ILE A 53 -4.29 -18.39 -10.57
CA ILE A 53 -3.26 -18.47 -9.53
C ILE A 53 -3.69 -19.41 -8.42
N THR A 54 -4.95 -19.33 -7.99
CA THR A 54 -5.54 -20.22 -6.99
C THR A 54 -5.47 -21.68 -7.41
N GLU A 55 -5.83 -22.01 -8.65
CA GLU A 55 -5.73 -23.39 -9.16
C GLU A 55 -4.27 -23.88 -9.20
N ALA A 56 -3.33 -23.02 -9.57
CA ALA A 56 -1.90 -23.36 -9.52
C ALA A 56 -1.40 -23.62 -8.09
N VAL A 57 -1.83 -22.82 -7.12
CA VAL A 57 -1.53 -23.02 -5.69
C VAL A 57 -2.10 -24.35 -5.20
N LYS A 58 -3.37 -24.64 -5.52
CA LYS A 58 -4.04 -25.91 -5.14
C LYS A 58 -3.27 -27.13 -5.65
N LEU A 59 -2.80 -27.06 -6.91
CA LEU A 59 -1.96 -28.12 -7.47
C LEU A 59 -0.66 -28.30 -6.67
N GLY A 60 0.01 -27.19 -6.32
CA GLY A 60 1.23 -27.23 -5.50
C GLY A 60 1.01 -27.85 -4.13
N VAL A 61 -0.07 -27.46 -3.43
CA VAL A 61 -0.46 -28.03 -2.14
C VAL A 61 -0.74 -29.53 -2.25
N ALA A 62 -1.52 -29.95 -3.26
CA ALA A 62 -1.86 -31.35 -3.47
C ALA A 62 -0.61 -32.21 -3.80
N MET A 63 0.30 -31.70 -4.65
CA MET A 63 1.58 -32.35 -4.97
C MET A 63 2.44 -32.57 -3.73
N ALA A 64 2.38 -31.68 -2.75
CA ALA A 64 3.12 -31.78 -1.50
C ALA A 64 2.33 -32.50 -0.38
N GLY A 65 1.17 -33.10 -0.68
CA GLY A 65 0.42 -33.95 0.22
C GLY A 65 -0.58 -33.25 1.14
N GLY A 66 -0.88 -31.96 0.93
CA GLY A 66 -1.92 -31.21 1.64
C GLY A 66 -3.29 -31.27 0.95
N VAL A 67 -4.33 -30.84 1.65
CA VAL A 67 -5.69 -30.73 1.13
C VAL A 67 -6.08 -29.25 1.05
N PRO A 68 -6.07 -28.66 -0.15
CA PRO A 68 -6.42 -27.25 -0.31
C PRO A 68 -7.93 -27.01 -0.27
N ARG A 69 -8.38 -25.98 0.44
CA ARG A 69 -9.77 -25.51 0.46
C ARG A 69 -9.81 -24.00 0.33
N VAL A 70 -10.53 -23.52 -0.67
CA VAL A 70 -10.61 -22.10 -1.02
C VAL A 70 -11.72 -21.42 -0.22
N PHE A 71 -11.44 -20.21 0.27
CA PHE A 71 -12.45 -19.28 0.75
C PHE A 71 -12.09 -17.84 0.33
N PRO A 72 -13.11 -16.94 0.18
CA PRO A 72 -12.86 -15.63 -0.39
C PRO A 72 -12.34 -14.61 0.60
N ALA A 73 -11.56 -13.65 0.09
CA ALA A 73 -11.41 -12.32 0.66
C ALA A 73 -11.95 -11.28 -0.34
N ILE A 74 -12.44 -10.15 0.16
CA ILE A 74 -12.90 -9.05 -0.69
C ILE A 74 -11.73 -8.20 -1.18
N ALA A 75 -11.98 -7.39 -2.21
CA ALA A 75 -11.08 -6.33 -2.65
C ALA A 75 -11.89 -5.20 -3.29
N VAL A 76 -11.39 -3.96 -3.13
CA VAL A 76 -11.86 -2.77 -3.83
C VAL A 76 -10.77 -2.33 -4.80
N CYS A 77 -11.16 -1.88 -5.99
CA CYS A 77 -10.24 -1.25 -6.94
C CYS A 77 -10.16 0.25 -6.64
N ASP A 78 -9.04 0.70 -6.11
CA ASP A 78 -8.83 2.12 -5.79
C ASP A 78 -8.94 3.00 -7.05
N GLY A 79 -8.48 2.53 -8.21
CA GLY A 79 -8.60 3.26 -9.46
C GLY A 79 -10.05 3.49 -9.90
N ILE A 80 -10.92 2.49 -9.76
CA ILE A 80 -12.36 2.62 -10.07
C ILE A 80 -13.09 3.46 -9.00
N ALA A 81 -12.65 3.37 -7.76
CA ALA A 81 -13.22 4.13 -6.64
C ALA A 81 -12.75 5.60 -6.58
N MET A 82 -11.72 5.97 -7.35
CA MET A 82 -11.08 7.28 -7.30
C MET A 82 -12.02 8.42 -7.74
N GLY A 83 -11.99 9.54 -7.00
CA GLY A 83 -12.71 10.76 -7.38
C GLY A 83 -14.22 10.76 -7.11
N HIS A 84 -14.74 9.77 -6.37
CA HIS A 84 -16.15 9.74 -5.97
C HIS A 84 -16.34 9.09 -4.58
N GLU A 85 -17.57 9.00 -4.10
CA GLU A 85 -17.91 8.48 -2.77
C GLU A 85 -17.35 7.07 -2.49
N GLY A 86 -17.20 6.24 -3.53
CA GLY A 86 -16.65 4.89 -3.42
C GLY A 86 -15.26 4.83 -2.77
N MET A 87 -14.47 5.89 -2.90
CA MET A 87 -13.12 5.93 -2.34
C MET A 87 -13.08 5.89 -0.81
N LYS A 88 -14.14 6.32 -0.13
CA LYS A 88 -14.29 6.19 1.32
C LYS A 88 -14.34 4.73 1.79
N TYR A 89 -14.73 3.81 0.88
CA TYR A 89 -14.82 2.38 1.16
C TYR A 89 -13.52 1.61 0.86
N SER A 90 -12.47 2.25 0.34
CA SER A 90 -11.21 1.59 0.06
C SER A 90 -10.45 1.20 1.33
N LEU A 91 -9.91 2.17 2.09
CA LEU A 91 -9.06 1.89 3.26
C LEU A 91 -9.77 1.04 4.32
N VAL A 92 -11.04 1.29 4.53
CA VAL A 92 -11.83 0.58 5.55
C VAL A 92 -11.93 -0.92 5.29
N THR A 93 -11.74 -1.37 4.03
CA THR A 93 -11.71 -2.79 3.69
C THR A 93 -10.47 -3.50 4.20
N ARG A 94 -9.36 -2.80 4.48
CA ARG A 94 -8.14 -3.41 5.01
C ARG A 94 -8.41 -4.15 6.32
N ASP A 95 -9.03 -3.47 7.28
CA ASP A 95 -9.37 -4.06 8.58
C ASP A 95 -10.49 -5.10 8.43
N LEU A 96 -11.50 -4.86 7.59
CA LEU A 96 -12.57 -5.82 7.32
C LEU A 96 -12.04 -7.12 6.69
N ILE A 97 -11.07 -7.04 5.79
CA ILE A 97 -10.39 -8.20 5.20
C ILE A 97 -9.64 -8.99 6.29
N ALA A 98 -8.91 -8.29 7.16
CA ALA A 98 -8.21 -8.92 8.28
C ALA A 98 -9.20 -9.66 9.20
N ASP A 99 -10.28 -9.00 9.61
CA ASP A 99 -11.29 -9.54 10.52
C ASP A 99 -12.03 -10.74 9.91
N SER A 100 -12.50 -10.62 8.67
CA SER A 100 -13.23 -11.71 8.00
C SER A 100 -12.35 -12.93 7.74
N THR A 101 -11.08 -12.72 7.36
CA THR A 101 -10.11 -13.80 7.16
C THR A 101 -9.80 -14.51 8.47
N GLU A 102 -9.62 -13.75 9.57
CA GLU A 102 -9.45 -14.33 10.90
C GLU A 102 -10.65 -15.20 11.29
N CYS A 103 -11.88 -14.68 11.14
CA CYS A 103 -13.10 -15.43 11.46
C CYS A 103 -13.19 -16.74 10.69
N MET A 104 -12.96 -16.72 9.37
CA MET A 104 -12.99 -17.92 8.53
C MET A 104 -11.90 -18.92 8.94
N ALA A 105 -10.67 -18.47 9.11
CA ALA A 105 -9.55 -19.37 9.42
C ALA A 105 -9.69 -20.02 10.80
N ARG A 106 -10.11 -19.28 11.82
CA ARG A 106 -10.32 -19.79 13.19
C ARG A 106 -11.52 -20.72 13.27
N ALA A 107 -12.64 -20.36 12.64
CA ALA A 107 -13.86 -21.17 12.68
C ALA A 107 -13.67 -22.56 12.05
N HIS A 108 -12.89 -22.67 10.98
CA HIS A 108 -12.71 -23.91 10.23
C HIS A 108 -11.40 -24.65 10.55
N GLN A 109 -10.60 -24.14 11.49
CA GLN A 109 -9.40 -24.80 12.05
C GLN A 109 -8.38 -25.24 10.99
N PHE A 110 -8.05 -24.35 10.04
CA PHE A 110 -7.00 -24.62 9.06
C PHE A 110 -5.63 -24.81 9.72
N ASP A 111 -4.84 -25.73 9.17
CA ASP A 111 -3.48 -26.01 9.64
C ASP A 111 -2.47 -24.97 9.16
N ALA A 112 -2.66 -24.46 7.95
CA ALA A 112 -1.84 -23.43 7.31
C ALA A 112 -2.65 -22.67 6.25
N LEU A 113 -2.13 -21.51 5.79
CA LEU A 113 -2.79 -20.66 4.82
C LEU A 113 -1.88 -20.28 3.65
N VAL A 114 -2.44 -20.23 2.44
CA VAL A 114 -1.84 -19.52 1.31
C VAL A 114 -2.74 -18.33 0.99
N MET A 115 -2.19 -17.13 1.05
CA MET A 115 -2.92 -15.90 0.81
C MET A 115 -2.62 -15.36 -0.59
N ILE A 116 -3.70 -15.07 -1.35
CA ILE A 116 -3.63 -14.66 -2.76
C ILE A 116 -4.22 -13.26 -2.91
N PRO A 117 -3.48 -12.20 -2.50
CA PRO A 117 -3.87 -10.82 -2.69
C PRO A 117 -3.36 -10.26 -4.02
N ASN A 118 -3.74 -8.99 -4.32
CA ASN A 118 -2.99 -8.18 -5.31
C ASN A 118 -3.14 -6.66 -5.16
N CYS A 119 -4.28 -6.14 -4.69
CA CYS A 119 -4.54 -4.70 -4.66
C CYS A 119 -4.23 -4.02 -3.33
N ASP A 120 -4.34 -2.70 -3.32
CA ASP A 120 -3.84 -1.73 -2.35
C ASP A 120 -4.14 -2.05 -0.89
N LYS A 121 -5.38 -2.41 -0.56
CA LYS A 121 -5.83 -2.63 0.82
C LYS A 121 -5.94 -4.12 1.14
N ASN A 122 -6.01 -4.94 0.09
CA ASN A 122 -6.13 -6.39 0.21
C ASN A 122 -4.81 -7.02 0.67
N VAL A 123 -3.66 -6.58 0.12
CA VAL A 123 -2.33 -7.05 0.55
C VAL A 123 -2.08 -6.76 2.03
N PRO A 124 -2.16 -5.51 2.52
CA PRO A 124 -1.92 -5.24 3.93
C PRO A 124 -2.98 -5.86 4.85
N GLY A 125 -4.26 -5.94 4.43
CA GLY A 125 -5.30 -6.60 5.21
C GLY A 125 -5.02 -8.08 5.46
N LEU A 126 -4.57 -8.81 4.44
CA LEU A 126 -4.18 -10.20 4.59
C LEU A 126 -2.87 -10.38 5.39
N LEU A 127 -1.91 -9.44 5.29
CA LEU A 127 -0.71 -9.46 6.14
C LEU A 127 -1.07 -9.24 7.62
N MET A 128 -2.02 -8.33 7.92
CA MET A 128 -2.57 -8.16 9.26
C MET A 128 -3.22 -9.46 9.77
N ALA A 129 -4.05 -10.10 8.94
CA ALA A 129 -4.68 -11.39 9.28
C ALA A 129 -3.63 -12.48 9.56
N ALA A 130 -2.59 -12.59 8.73
CA ALA A 130 -1.52 -13.56 8.90
C ALA A 130 -0.78 -13.37 10.24
N ALA A 131 -0.41 -12.11 10.55
CA ALA A 131 0.25 -11.76 11.80
C ALA A 131 -0.62 -12.09 13.03
N ARG A 132 -1.93 -11.77 12.95
CA ARG A 132 -2.92 -12.00 14.01
C ARG A 132 -3.18 -13.48 14.26
N LEU A 133 -3.37 -14.26 13.19
CA LEU A 133 -3.62 -15.71 13.24
C LEU A 133 -2.41 -16.51 13.72
N ASN A 134 -1.23 -16.10 13.28
CA ASN A 134 0.06 -16.71 13.59
C ASN A 134 0.08 -18.25 13.40
N ILE A 135 -0.41 -18.71 12.26
CA ILE A 135 -0.26 -20.09 11.77
C ILE A 135 0.59 -20.06 10.51
N PRO A 136 1.27 -21.15 10.12
CA PRO A 136 2.11 -21.16 8.91
C PRO A 136 1.37 -20.56 7.72
N THR A 137 1.94 -19.53 7.11
CA THR A 137 1.30 -18.75 6.06
C THR A 137 2.32 -18.29 5.03
N ILE A 138 1.95 -18.34 3.74
CA ILE A 138 2.74 -17.83 2.62
C ILE A 138 1.86 -16.97 1.72
N PHE A 139 2.47 -15.97 1.09
CA PHE A 139 1.80 -15.08 0.14
C PHE A 139 2.22 -15.38 -1.29
N VAL A 140 1.27 -15.28 -2.20
CA VAL A 140 1.51 -15.22 -3.63
C VAL A 140 0.58 -14.19 -4.25
N SER A 141 1.15 -13.07 -4.66
CA SER A 141 0.40 -11.96 -5.26
C SER A 141 0.02 -12.24 -6.71
N GLY A 142 -1.00 -11.53 -7.20
CA GLY A 142 -1.44 -11.65 -8.60
C GLY A 142 -0.45 -11.12 -9.63
N GLY A 143 0.46 -10.25 -9.21
CA GLY A 143 1.45 -9.59 -10.07
C GLY A 143 0.97 -8.29 -10.70
N PRO A 144 1.90 -7.42 -11.14
CA PRO A 144 1.59 -6.17 -11.83
C PRO A 144 1.11 -6.40 -13.27
N MET A 145 0.28 -5.48 -13.78
CA MET A 145 0.02 -5.40 -15.22
C MET A 145 1.25 -4.88 -15.97
N LEU A 146 1.31 -5.12 -17.27
CA LEU A 146 2.29 -4.48 -18.14
C LEU A 146 1.94 -2.99 -18.32
N ALA A 147 2.94 -2.17 -18.58
CA ALA A 147 2.73 -0.79 -18.97
C ALA A 147 2.05 -0.70 -20.35
N GLY A 148 1.18 0.28 -20.53
CA GLY A 148 0.63 0.59 -21.83
C GLY A 148 1.67 1.21 -22.76
N HIS A 149 1.46 1.08 -24.06
CA HIS A 149 2.34 1.68 -25.09
C HIS A 149 1.55 2.65 -25.95
N LEU A 150 1.96 3.92 -25.94
CA LEU A 150 1.31 4.98 -26.72
C LEU A 150 2.37 5.92 -27.32
N LYS A 151 2.34 6.12 -28.63
CA LYS A 151 3.26 7.00 -29.37
C LYS A 151 4.75 6.72 -29.02
N GLY A 152 5.14 5.43 -28.91
CA GLY A 152 6.50 4.99 -28.59
C GLY A 152 6.94 5.16 -27.14
N LYS A 153 6.04 5.53 -26.23
CA LYS A 153 6.32 5.71 -24.80
C LYS A 153 5.47 4.77 -23.97
N LYS A 154 6.04 4.27 -22.86
CA LYS A 154 5.28 3.56 -21.83
C LYS A 154 4.34 4.52 -21.10
N ARG A 155 3.15 4.04 -20.76
CA ARG A 155 2.08 4.78 -20.06
C ARG A 155 1.42 3.89 -19.02
N SER A 156 0.74 4.50 -18.08
CA SER A 156 -0.02 3.81 -17.03
C SER A 156 -1.31 4.56 -16.70
N LEU A 157 -2.09 4.04 -15.77
CA LEU A 157 -3.31 4.69 -15.30
C LEU A 157 -3.06 6.14 -14.81
N SER A 158 -1.92 6.44 -14.18
CA SER A 158 -1.60 7.82 -13.78
C SER A 158 -1.51 8.76 -14.99
N SER A 159 -1.00 8.28 -16.13
CA SER A 159 -0.98 9.06 -17.36
C SER A 159 -2.38 9.38 -17.89
N MET A 160 -3.37 8.51 -17.63
CA MET A 160 -4.76 8.78 -17.97
C MET A 160 -5.35 9.91 -17.12
N PHE A 161 -5.08 9.92 -15.81
CA PHE A 161 -5.51 11.01 -14.94
C PHE A 161 -4.86 12.35 -15.32
N GLU A 162 -3.58 12.34 -15.71
CA GLU A 162 -2.89 13.52 -16.24
C GLU A 162 -3.52 14.01 -17.56
N ALA A 163 -3.87 13.07 -18.46
CA ALA A 163 -4.52 13.37 -19.74
C ALA A 163 -5.87 14.07 -19.57
N VAL A 164 -6.65 13.70 -18.55
CA VAL A 164 -7.91 14.41 -18.20
C VAL A 164 -7.62 15.87 -17.84
N GLY A 165 -6.56 16.14 -17.06
CA GLY A 165 -6.14 17.50 -16.73
C GLY A 165 -5.66 18.28 -17.96
N GLU A 166 -4.90 17.65 -18.87
CA GLU A 166 -4.46 18.25 -20.13
C GLU A 166 -5.64 18.56 -21.06
N HIS A 167 -6.64 17.69 -21.11
CA HIS A 167 -7.86 17.92 -21.85
C HIS A 167 -8.64 19.11 -21.29
N ALA A 168 -8.84 19.18 -19.98
CA ALA A 168 -9.49 20.32 -19.32
C ALA A 168 -8.75 21.66 -19.58
N ALA A 169 -7.42 21.61 -19.74
CA ALA A 169 -6.60 22.77 -20.13
C ALA A 169 -6.61 23.06 -21.65
N GLY A 170 -7.38 22.34 -22.45
CA GLY A 170 -7.45 22.49 -23.90
C GLY A 170 -6.19 22.07 -24.68
N LYS A 171 -5.33 21.23 -24.05
CA LYS A 171 -4.07 20.74 -24.63
C LYS A 171 -4.21 19.37 -25.31
N MET A 172 -5.33 18.70 -25.14
CA MET A 172 -5.61 17.36 -25.67
C MET A 172 -7.04 17.31 -26.21
N THR A 173 -7.27 16.57 -27.32
CA THR A 173 -8.59 16.37 -27.92
C THR A 173 -9.30 15.17 -27.34
N ASP A 174 -10.63 15.03 -27.60
CA ASP A 174 -11.42 13.87 -27.18
C ASP A 174 -10.87 12.56 -27.78
N GLU A 175 -10.46 12.59 -29.06
CA GLU A 175 -9.90 11.41 -29.74
C GLU A 175 -8.55 10.98 -29.13
N GLU A 176 -7.72 11.93 -28.68
CA GLU A 176 -6.48 11.62 -28.00
C GLU A 176 -6.74 11.03 -26.61
N VAL A 177 -7.75 11.50 -25.87
CA VAL A 177 -8.20 10.92 -24.60
C VAL A 177 -8.67 9.49 -24.81
N GLU A 178 -9.52 9.22 -25.83
CA GLU A 178 -9.99 7.88 -26.16
C GLU A 178 -8.83 6.93 -26.51
N GLU A 179 -7.78 7.43 -27.21
CA GLU A 179 -6.59 6.62 -27.47
C GLU A 179 -5.86 6.22 -26.19
N TYR A 180 -5.79 7.11 -25.17
CA TYR A 180 -5.24 6.79 -23.85
C TYR A 180 -6.08 5.73 -23.14
N GLU A 181 -7.42 5.89 -23.09
CA GLU A 181 -8.35 4.92 -22.47
C GLU A 181 -8.11 3.50 -22.96
N ASN A 182 -7.95 3.34 -24.25
CA ASN A 182 -7.81 2.03 -24.89
C ASN A 182 -6.43 1.37 -24.69
N LYS A 183 -5.39 2.12 -24.27
CA LYS A 183 -4.01 1.62 -24.32
C LYS A 183 -3.24 1.62 -23.02
N VAL A 184 -3.63 2.42 -22.02
CA VAL A 184 -2.80 2.60 -20.79
C VAL A 184 -2.87 1.46 -19.79
N CYS A 185 -3.93 0.62 -19.85
CA CYS A 185 -4.11 -0.55 -19.00
C CYS A 185 -4.28 -1.82 -19.87
N PRO A 186 -3.21 -2.37 -20.46
CA PRO A 186 -3.33 -3.38 -21.52
C PRO A 186 -3.59 -4.80 -21.04
N THR A 187 -3.36 -5.11 -19.76
CA THR A 187 -3.45 -6.48 -19.22
C THR A 187 -4.12 -6.52 -17.85
N CYS A 188 -4.48 -7.73 -17.39
CA CYS A 188 -4.79 -7.94 -15.98
C CYS A 188 -3.55 -7.71 -15.10
N GLY A 189 -3.76 -7.54 -13.81
CA GLY A 189 -2.71 -7.30 -12.82
C GLY A 189 -2.97 -6.03 -12.00
N SER A 190 -2.19 -5.82 -10.94
CA SER A 190 -2.15 -4.55 -10.22
C SER A 190 -1.57 -3.45 -11.12
N CYS A 191 -1.54 -2.21 -10.66
CA CYS A 191 -1.00 -1.10 -11.46
C CYS A 191 0.42 -1.40 -11.97
N SER A 192 0.82 -0.82 -13.12
CA SER A 192 2.14 -1.07 -13.72
C SER A 192 3.30 -0.28 -13.08
N GLY A 193 3.01 0.78 -12.29
CA GLY A 193 4.02 1.59 -11.60
C GLY A 193 4.21 1.21 -10.13
N MET A 194 5.13 1.91 -9.42
CA MET A 194 5.36 1.76 -7.99
C MET A 194 4.32 2.54 -7.18
N TYR A 195 3.07 2.13 -7.34
CA TYR A 195 1.93 2.62 -6.59
C TYR A 195 1.68 1.72 -5.37
N THR A 196 0.60 1.92 -4.63
CA THR A 196 0.39 1.26 -3.33
C THR A 196 0.36 -0.26 -3.43
N ALA A 197 -0.36 -0.84 -4.42
CA ALA A 197 -0.43 -2.30 -4.60
C ALA A 197 0.97 -2.92 -4.77
N ASN A 198 1.77 -2.39 -5.69
CA ASN A 198 3.10 -2.91 -5.98
C ASN A 198 4.10 -2.62 -4.85
N SER A 199 3.98 -1.47 -4.18
CA SER A 199 4.73 -1.18 -2.96
C SER A 199 4.51 -2.30 -1.93
N MET A 200 3.26 -2.61 -1.61
CA MET A 200 2.94 -3.63 -0.61
C MET A 200 3.30 -5.04 -1.08
N ASN A 201 3.16 -5.36 -2.38
CA ASN A 201 3.59 -6.65 -2.93
C ASN A 201 5.11 -6.85 -2.86
N CYS A 202 5.90 -5.80 -3.15
CA CYS A 202 7.36 -5.82 -2.97
C CYS A 202 7.74 -5.92 -1.48
N LEU A 203 7.11 -5.15 -0.61
CA LEU A 203 7.38 -5.18 0.82
C LEU A 203 6.96 -6.51 1.47
N THR A 204 5.96 -7.22 0.94
CA THR A 204 5.62 -8.60 1.34
C THR A 204 6.79 -9.55 1.08
N GLU A 205 7.46 -9.41 -0.07
CA GLU A 205 8.67 -10.19 -0.42
C GLU A 205 9.84 -9.85 0.52
N VAL A 206 10.06 -8.56 0.79
CA VAL A 206 11.12 -8.08 1.69
C VAL A 206 10.90 -8.52 3.14
N LEU A 207 9.67 -8.45 3.64
CA LEU A 207 9.30 -8.98 4.96
C LEU A 207 9.56 -10.49 5.08
N GLY A 208 9.81 -11.18 3.96
CA GLY A 208 10.03 -12.61 3.94
C GLY A 208 8.76 -13.46 3.86
N MET A 209 7.57 -12.86 3.60
CA MET A 209 6.29 -13.56 3.54
C MET A 209 5.93 -14.07 2.14
N GLY A 210 6.66 -13.67 1.10
CA GLY A 210 6.54 -14.13 -0.29
C GLY A 210 7.83 -14.70 -0.84
N LEU A 211 7.75 -15.52 -1.88
CA LEU A 211 8.92 -16.02 -2.62
C LEU A 211 9.48 -14.93 -3.54
N GLN A 212 10.72 -15.11 -3.98
CA GLN A 212 11.38 -14.22 -4.95
C GLN A 212 10.50 -13.98 -6.19
N GLY A 213 10.35 -12.71 -6.56
CA GLY A 213 9.52 -12.29 -7.68
C GLY A 213 8.04 -12.12 -7.34
N ASN A 214 7.65 -12.30 -6.06
CA ASN A 214 6.28 -12.07 -5.62
C ASN A 214 5.78 -10.67 -5.99
N GLY A 215 6.61 -9.64 -5.79
CA GLY A 215 6.24 -8.25 -6.05
C GLY A 215 6.40 -7.81 -7.51
N THR A 216 7.22 -8.50 -8.33
CA THR A 216 7.66 -7.95 -9.62
C THR A 216 7.29 -8.76 -10.86
N ILE A 217 7.17 -10.09 -10.78
CA ILE A 217 6.80 -10.91 -11.95
C ILE A 217 5.43 -10.44 -12.47
N PRO A 218 5.32 -10.00 -13.74
CA PRO A 218 4.05 -9.58 -14.32
C PRO A 218 2.96 -10.65 -14.25
N ALA A 219 1.71 -10.23 -14.10
CA ALA A 219 0.55 -11.11 -13.94
C ALA A 219 0.35 -12.09 -15.10
N VAL A 220 0.73 -11.68 -16.31
CA VAL A 220 0.55 -12.45 -17.55
C VAL A 220 1.72 -13.38 -17.88
N TYR A 221 2.82 -13.35 -17.11
CA TYR A 221 3.99 -14.20 -17.36
C TYR A 221 3.79 -15.61 -16.81
N SER A 222 4.32 -16.61 -17.52
CA SER A 222 4.25 -18.02 -17.09
C SER A 222 4.96 -18.28 -15.75
N GLU A 223 5.97 -17.46 -15.44
CA GLU A 223 6.68 -17.47 -14.15
C GLU A 223 5.75 -17.24 -12.97
N ARG A 224 4.70 -16.43 -13.14
CA ARG A 224 3.69 -16.19 -12.08
C ARG A 224 2.96 -17.48 -11.70
N ILE A 225 2.62 -18.30 -12.67
CA ILE A 225 1.98 -19.63 -12.44
C ILE A 225 2.97 -20.60 -11.79
N LYS A 226 4.25 -20.59 -12.19
CA LYS A 226 5.29 -21.41 -11.54
C LYS A 226 5.48 -21.01 -10.08
N LEU A 227 5.55 -19.70 -9.81
CA LEU A 227 5.65 -19.14 -8.46
C LEU A 227 4.48 -19.61 -7.59
N ALA A 228 3.25 -19.58 -8.11
CA ALA A 228 2.05 -20.01 -7.42
C ALA A 228 2.12 -21.50 -7.02
N LYS A 229 2.56 -22.38 -7.92
CA LYS A 229 2.77 -23.80 -7.61
C LYS A 229 3.84 -24.00 -6.53
N HIS A 230 4.96 -23.27 -6.65
CA HIS A 230 6.03 -23.33 -5.65
C HIS A 230 5.56 -22.87 -4.27
N ALA A 231 4.75 -21.79 -4.20
CA ALA A 231 4.17 -21.34 -2.94
C ALA A 231 3.24 -22.41 -2.32
N GLY A 232 2.44 -23.08 -3.17
CA GLY A 232 1.59 -24.21 -2.75
C GLY A 232 2.38 -25.40 -2.20
N MET A 233 3.55 -25.70 -2.77
CA MET A 233 4.44 -26.74 -2.21
C MET A 233 5.12 -26.25 -0.93
N LYS A 234 5.56 -25.00 -0.90
CA LYS A 234 6.33 -24.42 0.20
C LYS A 234 5.52 -24.30 1.49
N ILE A 235 4.21 -24.09 1.43
CA ILE A 235 3.38 -24.02 2.64
C ILE A 235 3.42 -25.33 3.45
N MET A 236 3.58 -26.48 2.79
CA MET A 236 3.68 -27.77 3.47
C MET A 236 5.00 -27.90 4.24
N GLU A 237 6.11 -27.38 3.70
CA GLU A 237 7.40 -27.32 4.42
C GLU A 237 7.33 -26.38 5.63
N LEU A 238 6.64 -25.22 5.48
CA LEU A 238 6.44 -24.27 6.57
C LEU A 238 5.62 -24.90 7.70
N LEU A 239 4.58 -25.67 7.34
CA LEU A 239 3.77 -26.39 8.31
C LEU A 239 4.60 -27.45 9.06
N GLU A 240 5.39 -28.24 8.33
CA GLU A 240 6.28 -29.25 8.93
C GLU A 240 7.28 -28.64 9.91
N LYS A 241 7.89 -27.53 9.52
CA LYS A 241 8.88 -26.79 10.34
C LYS A 241 8.25 -25.89 11.39
N ASN A 242 6.93 -25.74 11.38
CA ASN A 242 6.15 -24.82 12.22
C ASN A 242 6.69 -23.38 12.19
N ILE A 243 7.04 -22.89 10.97
CA ILE A 243 7.46 -21.49 10.76
C ILE A 243 6.20 -20.64 10.57
N CYS A 244 5.95 -19.74 11.51
CA CYS A 244 4.76 -18.89 11.58
C CYS A 244 5.07 -17.43 11.23
N PRO A 245 4.05 -16.61 10.87
CA PRO A 245 4.25 -15.22 10.50
C PRO A 245 5.05 -14.38 11.51
N ARG A 246 4.86 -14.55 12.81
CA ARG A 246 5.59 -13.79 13.82
C ARG A 246 7.05 -14.23 14.01
N ASP A 247 7.44 -15.39 13.52
CA ASP A 247 8.85 -15.80 13.43
C ASP A 247 9.57 -15.06 12.30
N ILE A 248 8.83 -14.57 11.31
CA ILE A 248 9.30 -13.86 10.11
C ILE A 248 9.13 -12.35 10.28
N MET A 249 7.94 -11.88 10.65
CA MET A 249 7.60 -10.46 10.81
C MET A 249 8.16 -9.90 12.13
N THR A 250 9.48 -9.91 12.28
CA THR A 250 10.20 -9.40 13.45
C THR A 250 10.51 -7.91 13.30
N GLN A 251 10.95 -7.25 14.38
CA GLN A 251 11.44 -5.86 14.33
C GLN A 251 12.48 -5.67 13.21
N LYS A 252 13.45 -6.59 13.09
CA LYS A 252 14.49 -6.55 12.05
C LYS A 252 13.91 -6.65 10.63
N ALA A 253 12.90 -7.50 10.43
CA ALA A 253 12.23 -7.64 9.14
C ALA A 253 11.47 -6.36 8.75
N PHE A 254 10.83 -5.68 9.71
CA PHE A 254 10.21 -4.37 9.45
C PHE A 254 11.24 -3.27 9.18
N MET A 255 12.42 -3.32 9.81
CA MET A 255 13.53 -2.40 9.46
C MET A 255 13.99 -2.64 8.01
N ASN A 256 14.12 -3.90 7.57
CA ASN A 256 14.40 -4.22 6.17
C ASN A 256 13.30 -3.69 5.23
N ALA A 257 12.03 -3.83 5.63
CA ALA A 257 10.91 -3.33 4.84
C ALA A 257 10.96 -1.79 4.70
N LEU A 258 11.22 -1.04 5.77
CA LEU A 258 11.40 0.41 5.70
C LEU A 258 12.60 0.80 4.83
N THR A 259 13.73 0.11 4.96
CA THR A 259 14.91 0.36 4.11
C THR A 259 14.56 0.16 2.63
N MET A 260 13.84 -0.91 2.28
CA MET A 260 13.41 -1.13 0.91
C MET A 260 12.36 -0.12 0.43
N ASP A 261 11.44 0.28 1.32
CA ASP A 261 10.44 1.32 1.06
C ASP A 261 11.11 2.63 0.61
N MET A 262 12.17 3.01 1.31
CA MET A 262 12.99 4.20 1.00
C MET A 262 13.81 4.03 -0.28
N ALA A 263 14.43 2.86 -0.48
CA ALA A 263 15.28 2.59 -1.65
C ALA A 263 14.48 2.50 -2.96
N LEU A 264 13.29 1.91 -2.94
CA LEU A 264 12.39 1.80 -4.08
C LEU A 264 11.61 3.10 -4.36
N GLY A 265 11.47 3.99 -3.36
CA GLY A 265 10.58 5.14 -3.45
C GLY A 265 9.12 4.72 -3.58
N CYS A 266 8.65 3.92 -2.64
CA CYS A 266 7.30 3.37 -2.63
C CYS A 266 6.20 4.44 -2.47
N SER A 267 4.96 4.01 -2.37
CA SER A 267 3.81 4.87 -2.09
C SER A 267 3.82 5.37 -0.64
N THR A 268 3.39 6.60 -0.39
CA THR A 268 3.17 7.14 0.96
C THR A 268 2.23 6.27 1.81
N ASN A 269 1.35 5.49 1.17
CA ASN A 269 0.46 4.55 1.84
C ASN A 269 1.19 3.42 2.57
N SER A 270 2.44 3.10 2.21
CA SER A 270 3.27 2.14 2.97
C SER A 270 3.47 2.60 4.42
N MET A 271 3.61 3.93 4.63
CA MET A 271 3.73 4.54 5.95
C MET A 271 2.44 4.47 6.80
N LEU A 272 1.33 4.08 6.19
CA LEU A 272 0.08 3.76 6.87
C LEU A 272 -0.05 2.24 7.12
N HIS A 273 0.36 1.44 6.11
CA HIS A 273 0.14 -0.01 6.13
C HIS A 273 1.19 -0.77 6.94
N LEU A 274 2.47 -0.40 6.85
CA LEU A 274 3.52 -1.06 7.64
C LEU A 274 3.29 -0.94 9.16
N PRO A 275 2.95 0.25 9.73
CA PRO A 275 2.58 0.35 11.14
C PRO A 275 1.36 -0.51 11.52
N ALA A 276 0.34 -0.59 10.65
CA ALA A 276 -0.83 -1.42 10.90
C ALA A 276 -0.49 -2.92 10.96
N ILE A 277 0.37 -3.40 10.04
CA ILE A 277 0.83 -4.79 10.02
C ILE A 277 1.75 -5.08 11.21
N ALA A 278 2.69 -4.18 11.51
CA ALA A 278 3.62 -4.30 12.63
C ALA A 278 2.89 -4.44 13.96
N ARG A 279 1.85 -3.64 14.16
CA ARG A 279 0.98 -3.71 15.34
C ARG A 279 0.38 -5.11 15.53
N GLU A 280 -0.15 -5.74 14.48
CA GLU A 280 -0.70 -7.10 14.53
C GLU A 280 0.38 -8.16 14.79
N ALA A 281 1.61 -7.88 14.37
CA ALA A 281 2.77 -8.72 14.68
C ALA A 281 3.33 -8.50 16.11
N GLY A 282 2.86 -7.47 16.84
CA GLY A 282 3.38 -7.08 18.14
C GLY A 282 4.71 -6.32 18.06
N VAL A 283 4.95 -5.64 16.93
CA VAL A 283 6.16 -4.85 16.64
C VAL A 283 5.82 -3.36 16.66
N GLU A 284 6.65 -2.55 17.30
CA GLU A 284 6.50 -1.09 17.29
C GLU A 284 7.17 -0.48 16.07
N LEU A 285 6.40 0.31 15.31
CA LEU A 285 6.86 1.03 14.15
C LEU A 285 6.20 2.42 14.12
N ASN A 286 7.02 3.46 14.02
CA ASN A 286 6.56 4.85 14.03
C ASN A 286 7.30 5.70 12.98
N VAL A 287 6.84 6.92 12.76
CA VAL A 287 7.36 7.83 11.73
C VAL A 287 8.79 8.33 12.02
N ASP A 288 9.20 8.38 13.28
CA ASP A 288 10.56 8.83 13.63
C ASP A 288 11.59 7.76 13.22
N ILE A 289 11.28 6.48 13.47
CA ILE A 289 12.08 5.34 12.97
C ILE A 289 12.15 5.39 11.44
N ALA A 290 11.03 5.68 10.75
CA ALA A 290 11.01 5.76 9.30
C ALA A 290 11.89 6.90 8.76
N ASN A 291 11.90 8.07 9.40
CA ASN A 291 12.79 9.17 9.03
C ASN A 291 14.27 8.81 9.24
N GLU A 292 14.61 8.18 10.38
CA GLU A 292 15.97 7.72 10.62
C GLU A 292 16.44 6.76 9.52
N VAL A 293 15.61 5.80 9.14
CA VAL A 293 15.92 4.88 8.02
C VAL A 293 16.05 5.64 6.71
N SER A 294 15.18 6.60 6.43
CA SER A 294 15.19 7.40 5.20
C SER A 294 16.49 8.20 5.05
N GLU A 295 16.98 8.83 6.11
CA GLU A 295 18.22 9.62 6.06
C GLU A 295 19.47 8.79 5.74
N HIS A 296 19.45 7.48 6.02
CA HIS A 296 20.61 6.60 5.82
C HIS A 296 20.45 5.67 4.61
N THR A 297 19.29 5.66 3.95
CA THR A 297 19.00 4.76 2.83
C THR A 297 19.01 5.51 1.50
N PRO A 298 19.89 5.17 0.55
CA PRO A 298 19.87 5.79 -0.77
C PRO A 298 18.61 5.38 -1.56
N ASN A 299 18.04 6.32 -2.32
CA ASN A 299 17.00 6.00 -3.28
C ASN A 299 17.61 5.46 -4.56
N LEU A 300 17.33 4.19 -4.87
CA LEU A 300 17.97 3.45 -5.98
C LEU A 300 17.08 3.30 -7.22
N CYS A 301 15.76 3.51 -7.09
CA CYS A 301 14.81 3.28 -8.17
C CYS A 301 13.88 4.49 -8.37
N HIS A 302 13.69 4.88 -9.62
CA HIS A 302 12.72 5.88 -10.03
C HIS A 302 11.69 5.24 -10.97
N LEU A 303 10.81 4.40 -10.41
CA LEU A 303 9.67 3.85 -11.16
C LEU A 303 8.54 4.89 -11.24
N ALA A 304 7.67 4.75 -12.23
CA ALA A 304 6.47 5.60 -12.35
C ALA A 304 5.71 5.66 -11.00
N PRO A 305 5.31 6.83 -10.51
CA PRO A 305 5.30 8.15 -11.15
C PRO A 305 6.61 8.94 -11.04
N ALA A 306 7.59 8.51 -10.25
CA ALA A 306 8.85 9.25 -10.02
C ALA A 306 9.77 9.28 -11.24
N GLY A 307 9.66 8.30 -12.14
CA GLY A 307 10.49 8.17 -13.34
C GLY A 307 9.81 7.40 -14.47
N PRO A 308 10.54 7.11 -15.55
CA PRO A 308 9.98 6.52 -16.78
C PRO A 308 9.93 5.00 -16.78
N THR A 309 10.45 4.33 -15.74
CA THR A 309 10.51 2.87 -15.64
C THR A 309 9.28 2.31 -14.90
N TYR A 310 8.97 1.05 -15.14
CA TYR A 310 7.78 0.36 -14.64
C TYR A 310 8.15 -0.94 -13.93
N MET A 311 7.16 -1.64 -13.38
CA MET A 311 7.39 -2.88 -12.61
C MET A 311 8.00 -4.00 -13.45
N GLU A 312 7.65 -4.09 -14.73
CA GLU A 312 8.27 -5.04 -15.67
C GLU A 312 9.77 -4.79 -15.84
N ASP A 313 10.19 -3.51 -15.91
CA ASP A 313 11.60 -3.12 -16.01
C ASP A 313 12.35 -3.50 -14.73
N LEU A 314 11.75 -3.30 -13.56
CA LEU A 314 12.33 -3.73 -12.29
C LEU A 314 12.48 -5.26 -12.23
N ASN A 315 11.48 -6.01 -12.71
CA ASN A 315 11.55 -7.47 -12.78
C ASN A 315 12.73 -7.93 -13.64
N GLU A 316 12.88 -7.35 -14.83
CA GLU A 316 13.97 -7.66 -15.77
C GLU A 316 15.35 -7.24 -15.23
N ALA A 317 15.41 -6.18 -14.41
CA ALA A 317 16.64 -5.73 -13.76
C ALA A 317 17.09 -6.64 -12.59
N GLY A 318 16.29 -7.65 -12.21
CA GLY A 318 16.60 -8.60 -11.14
C GLY A 318 15.65 -8.51 -9.93
N GLY A 319 14.65 -7.64 -10.00
CA GLY A 319 13.57 -7.54 -9.03
C GLY A 319 13.99 -7.04 -7.65
N VAL A 320 13.16 -7.30 -6.67
CA VAL A 320 13.35 -6.88 -5.27
C VAL A 320 14.68 -7.39 -4.70
N TYR A 321 15.03 -8.64 -4.96
CA TYR A 321 16.26 -9.23 -4.43
C TYR A 321 17.52 -8.57 -4.99
N ALA A 322 17.52 -8.07 -6.23
CA ALA A 322 18.63 -7.31 -6.78
C ALA A 322 18.83 -5.97 -6.06
N VAL A 323 17.74 -5.26 -5.72
CA VAL A 323 17.80 -4.04 -4.91
C VAL A 323 18.30 -4.34 -3.50
N MET A 324 17.80 -5.39 -2.86
CA MET A 324 18.30 -5.84 -1.56
C MET A 324 19.79 -6.15 -1.60
N LYS A 325 20.26 -6.81 -2.67
CA LYS A 325 21.69 -7.12 -2.85
C LYS A 325 22.53 -5.86 -2.97
N GLU A 326 22.06 -4.82 -3.69
CA GLU A 326 22.76 -3.53 -3.75
C GLU A 326 22.90 -2.90 -2.35
N LEU A 327 21.84 -2.91 -1.55
CA LEU A 327 21.84 -2.33 -0.21
C LEU A 327 22.79 -3.05 0.77
N THR A 328 23.11 -4.33 0.55
CA THR A 328 24.09 -5.04 1.37
C THR A 328 25.49 -4.44 1.30
N LYS A 329 25.85 -3.76 0.20
CA LYS A 329 27.15 -3.10 0.06
C LYS A 329 27.38 -1.98 1.09
N LYS A 330 26.29 -1.42 1.63
CA LYS A 330 26.32 -0.41 2.72
C LYS A 330 25.88 -0.98 4.08
N ASN A 331 25.72 -2.29 4.21
CA ASN A 331 25.27 -2.97 5.43
C ASN A 331 23.90 -2.45 5.96
N LEU A 332 22.98 -2.10 5.07
CA LEU A 332 21.70 -1.49 5.43
C LEU A 332 20.60 -2.52 5.76
N LEU A 333 20.86 -3.81 5.60
CA LEU A 333 19.87 -4.88 5.80
C LEU A 333 20.27 -5.85 6.92
N ASN A 334 19.30 -6.33 7.65
CA ASN A 334 19.41 -7.42 8.60
C ASN A 334 19.30 -8.77 7.86
N LEU A 335 20.45 -9.38 7.59
CA LEU A 335 20.54 -10.58 6.74
C LEU A 335 20.14 -11.88 7.44
N ASP A 336 20.04 -11.87 8.75
CA ASP A 336 19.69 -13.02 9.60
C ASP A 336 18.19 -13.25 9.76
N CYS A 337 17.34 -12.40 9.16
CA CYS A 337 15.89 -12.54 9.21
C CYS A 337 15.42 -13.81 8.49
N MET A 338 14.57 -14.60 9.17
CA MET A 338 13.92 -15.79 8.60
C MET A 338 12.89 -15.40 7.54
N THR A 339 12.68 -16.28 6.55
CA THR A 339 11.68 -16.08 5.49
C THR A 339 10.87 -17.35 5.24
N VAL A 340 9.79 -17.24 4.46
CA VAL A 340 8.96 -18.39 4.02
C VAL A 340 9.72 -19.41 3.16
N THR A 341 10.94 -19.13 2.73
CA THR A 341 11.78 -20.13 2.06
C THR A 341 12.37 -21.15 3.05
N GLY A 342 12.28 -20.86 4.36
CA GLY A 342 12.96 -21.62 5.41
C GLY A 342 14.46 -21.32 5.49
N LYS A 343 14.89 -20.24 4.84
CA LYS A 343 16.25 -19.69 4.81
C LYS A 343 16.23 -18.24 5.25
N THR A 344 17.39 -17.69 5.58
CA THR A 344 17.55 -16.28 5.92
C THR A 344 17.49 -15.38 4.67
N VAL A 345 17.27 -14.08 4.89
CA VAL A 345 17.36 -13.06 3.84
C VAL A 345 18.72 -13.14 3.14
N GLY A 346 19.82 -13.20 3.91
CA GLY A 346 21.19 -13.27 3.36
C GLY A 346 21.41 -14.46 2.44
N GLU A 347 20.92 -15.64 2.81
CA GLU A 347 21.00 -16.85 1.98
C GLU A 347 20.19 -16.71 0.68
N ASN A 348 18.99 -16.11 0.77
CA ASN A 348 18.12 -15.93 -0.38
C ASN A 348 18.72 -14.98 -1.44
N ILE A 349 19.31 -13.86 -1.02
CA ILE A 349 19.85 -12.83 -1.93
C ILE A 349 21.32 -13.06 -2.31
N ALA A 350 21.96 -14.12 -1.81
CA ALA A 350 23.40 -14.35 -1.99
C ALA A 350 23.84 -14.26 -3.45
N ASN A 351 23.09 -14.87 -4.36
CA ASN A 351 23.37 -14.96 -5.80
C ASN A 351 22.57 -13.96 -6.64
N SER A 352 21.87 -13.02 -6.03
CA SER A 352 21.11 -12.00 -6.77
C SER A 352 22.05 -10.98 -7.41
N VAL A 353 21.70 -10.55 -8.61
CA VAL A 353 22.52 -9.64 -9.43
C VAL A 353 21.65 -8.52 -9.96
N ASN A 354 22.15 -7.30 -9.92
CA ASN A 354 21.58 -6.17 -10.63
C ASN A 354 21.94 -6.28 -12.11
N LEU A 355 20.94 -6.56 -12.95
CA LEU A 355 21.10 -6.78 -14.39
C LEU A 355 20.97 -5.49 -15.21
N ASN A 356 20.43 -4.41 -14.61
CA ASN A 356 20.26 -3.12 -15.28
C ASN A 356 20.49 -1.95 -14.32
N PRO A 357 21.70 -1.35 -14.32
CA PRO A 357 22.02 -0.20 -13.46
C PRO A 357 21.28 1.11 -13.80
N GLU A 358 20.57 1.18 -14.92
CA GLU A 358 19.73 2.33 -15.25
C GLU A 358 18.37 2.25 -14.54
N VAL A 359 17.89 1.04 -14.24
CA VAL A 359 16.65 0.78 -13.51
C VAL A 359 16.91 0.72 -12.01
N ILE A 360 17.92 -0.03 -11.59
CA ILE A 360 18.38 -0.14 -10.20
C ILE A 360 19.74 0.54 -10.12
N ARG A 361 19.78 1.78 -9.66
CA ARG A 361 21.03 2.52 -9.49
C ARG A 361 21.92 1.80 -8.47
N PRO A 362 23.25 1.74 -8.72
CA PRO A 362 24.18 1.25 -7.71
C PRO A 362 24.23 2.23 -6.51
N VAL A 363 24.52 1.70 -5.32
CA VAL A 363 24.58 2.52 -4.08
C VAL A 363 25.66 3.60 -4.12
N GLU A 364 26.64 3.48 -5.02
CA GLU A 364 27.68 4.46 -5.27
C GLU A 364 27.18 5.65 -6.11
N ASN A 365 26.08 5.47 -6.87
CA ASN A 365 25.51 6.50 -7.74
C ASN A 365 23.96 6.47 -7.68
N PRO A 366 23.33 6.68 -6.51
CA PRO A 366 21.89 6.66 -6.36
C PRO A 366 21.22 7.88 -6.99
N TYR A 367 19.90 7.86 -7.11
CA TYR A 367 19.11 9.05 -7.45
C TYR A 367 19.15 10.11 -6.33
N SER A 368 19.16 9.65 -5.07
CA SER A 368 19.34 10.48 -3.88
C SER A 368 20.11 9.69 -2.83
N GLN A 369 20.91 10.38 -2.02
CA GLN A 369 21.59 9.77 -0.86
C GLN A 369 20.63 9.45 0.29
N THR A 370 19.43 10.01 0.26
CA THR A 370 18.36 9.79 1.22
C THR A 370 17.15 9.12 0.56
N GLY A 371 16.28 8.55 1.37
CA GLY A 371 15.13 7.75 0.92
C GLY A 371 14.09 8.50 0.11
N GLY A 372 13.27 7.74 -0.61
CA GLY A 372 12.20 8.26 -1.46
C GLY A 372 10.98 8.79 -0.73
N LEU A 373 10.85 8.53 0.58
CA LEU A 373 9.77 9.05 1.44
C LEU A 373 10.35 9.88 2.59
N ALA A 374 9.56 10.86 3.06
CA ALA A 374 9.86 11.64 4.26
C ALA A 374 8.59 11.90 5.08
N ALA A 375 8.73 11.91 6.40
CA ALA A 375 7.70 12.35 7.33
C ALA A 375 8.07 13.75 7.85
N LEU A 376 7.15 14.71 7.67
CA LEU A 376 7.32 16.09 8.09
C LEU A 376 6.62 16.32 9.42
N LYS A 377 7.20 17.16 10.28
CA LYS A 377 6.62 17.58 11.55
C LYS A 377 6.69 19.10 11.72
N GLY A 378 5.84 19.64 12.56
CA GLY A 378 5.79 21.06 12.89
C GLY A 378 4.48 21.44 13.56
N ASN A 379 4.25 22.73 13.77
CA ASN A 379 3.03 23.20 14.41
C ASN A 379 1.76 22.90 13.59
N LEU A 380 1.89 22.68 12.26
CA LEU A 380 0.78 22.27 11.39
C LEU A 380 0.53 20.75 11.45
N ALA A 381 1.58 19.95 11.61
CA ALA A 381 1.53 18.50 11.65
C ALA A 381 2.35 17.95 12.84
N PRO A 382 1.91 18.16 14.09
CA PRO A 382 2.70 17.78 15.27
C PRO A 382 3.00 16.29 15.36
N ASP A 383 2.11 15.43 14.86
CA ASP A 383 2.32 13.99 14.84
C ASP A 383 3.04 13.54 13.56
N SER A 384 2.59 13.94 12.40
CA SER A 384 3.27 13.78 11.10
C SER A 384 2.49 14.32 9.91
N GLY A 385 3.19 14.51 8.78
CA GLY A 385 2.65 14.55 7.42
C GLY A 385 3.61 13.82 6.49
N ILE A 386 3.12 13.02 5.56
CA ILE A 386 3.95 12.12 4.72
C ILE A 386 4.03 12.64 3.29
N VAL A 387 5.24 12.67 2.73
CA VAL A 387 5.50 13.08 1.34
C VAL A 387 6.34 12.04 0.60
N LYS A 388 6.02 11.83 -0.69
CA LYS A 388 6.86 11.05 -1.62
C LYS A 388 7.96 11.97 -2.17
N ARG A 389 9.07 12.08 -1.43
CA ARG A 389 10.22 12.94 -1.74
C ARG A 389 10.78 12.69 -3.14
N SER A 390 10.85 11.42 -3.57
CA SER A 390 11.34 11.01 -4.88
C SER A 390 10.50 11.51 -6.08
N ALA A 391 9.29 12.00 -5.84
CA ALA A 391 8.39 12.54 -6.86
C ALA A 391 8.24 14.07 -6.79
N VAL A 392 8.99 14.72 -5.91
CA VAL A 392 8.99 16.19 -5.73
C VAL A 392 10.07 16.82 -6.60
N ALA A 393 9.72 17.85 -7.36
CA ALA A 393 10.67 18.63 -8.13
C ALA A 393 11.67 19.34 -7.19
N PRO A 394 12.97 19.44 -7.55
CA PRO A 394 14.00 20.04 -6.68
C PRO A 394 13.63 21.43 -6.13
N GLU A 395 13.01 22.26 -6.95
CA GLU A 395 12.56 23.62 -6.58
C GLU A 395 11.41 23.63 -5.57
N MET A 396 10.69 22.52 -5.41
CA MET A 396 9.56 22.36 -4.49
C MET A 396 9.94 21.63 -3.18
N LEU A 397 11.20 21.23 -3.02
CA LEU A 397 11.67 20.62 -1.77
C LEU A 397 11.60 21.60 -0.59
N VAL A 398 11.76 22.88 -0.86
CA VAL A 398 11.51 23.98 0.08
C VAL A 398 10.53 24.93 -0.58
N HIS A 399 9.37 25.12 0.04
CA HIS A 399 8.29 25.95 -0.50
C HIS A 399 7.59 26.72 0.61
N GLU A 400 7.20 27.96 0.30
CA GLU A 400 6.42 28.82 1.17
C GLU A 400 5.33 29.48 0.35
N GLY A 401 4.09 29.51 0.85
CA GLY A 401 3.01 30.10 0.12
C GLY A 401 1.70 30.26 0.89
N PRO A 402 0.75 31.07 0.35
CA PRO A 402 -0.55 31.27 0.97
C PRO A 402 -1.44 30.03 0.82
N ALA A 403 -2.13 29.68 1.90
CA ALA A 403 -3.11 28.60 1.94
C ALA A 403 -4.35 28.91 1.09
N ARG A 404 -4.80 27.93 0.31
CA ARG A 404 -6.12 27.88 -0.32
C ARG A 404 -6.88 26.72 0.32
N VAL A 405 -7.91 27.02 1.10
CA VAL A 405 -8.50 26.10 2.07
C VAL A 405 -9.83 25.52 1.57
N TYR A 406 -9.89 24.19 1.49
CA TYR A 406 -11.08 23.44 1.05
C TYR A 406 -11.43 22.36 2.08
N ASP A 407 -12.73 22.18 2.34
CA ASP A 407 -13.23 21.22 3.34
C ASP A 407 -13.64 19.86 2.73
N CYS A 408 -13.39 19.68 1.44
CA CYS A 408 -13.51 18.40 0.72
C CYS A 408 -12.67 18.40 -0.56
N GLU A 409 -12.44 17.20 -1.13
CA GLU A 409 -11.73 17.03 -2.40
C GLU A 409 -12.45 17.70 -3.57
N ASP A 410 -13.79 17.60 -3.60
CA ASP A 410 -14.59 18.02 -4.76
C ASP A 410 -14.48 19.55 -4.98
N ASP A 411 -14.59 20.35 -3.91
CA ASP A 411 -14.44 21.83 -3.96
C ASP A 411 -13.01 22.22 -4.40
N ALA A 412 -11.99 21.47 -3.93
CA ALA A 412 -10.60 21.73 -4.32
C ALA A 412 -10.36 21.45 -5.81
N ILE A 413 -10.92 20.37 -6.35
CA ILE A 413 -10.80 20.03 -7.78
C ILE A 413 -11.47 21.10 -8.63
N GLU A 414 -12.69 21.53 -8.28
CA GLU A 414 -13.41 22.59 -8.99
C GLU A 414 -12.56 23.87 -9.04
N ALA A 415 -12.02 24.30 -7.91
CA ALA A 415 -11.18 25.50 -7.84
C ALA A 415 -9.88 25.39 -8.66
N ILE A 416 -9.26 24.20 -8.70
CA ILE A 416 -8.05 23.98 -9.52
C ILE A 416 -8.41 24.08 -11.02
N LEU A 417 -9.45 23.38 -11.46
CA LEU A 417 -9.85 23.35 -12.87
C LEU A 417 -10.37 24.69 -13.37
N ASP A 418 -11.03 25.48 -12.52
CA ASP A 418 -11.48 26.86 -12.81
C ASP A 418 -10.32 27.87 -12.84
N GLY A 419 -9.08 27.44 -12.58
CA GLY A 419 -7.91 28.30 -12.60
C GLY A 419 -7.85 29.31 -11.45
N GLN A 420 -8.50 29.02 -10.31
CA GLN A 420 -8.45 29.87 -9.12
C GLN A 420 -7.10 29.73 -8.39
N ILE A 421 -6.44 28.57 -8.51
CA ILE A 421 -5.13 28.29 -7.90
C ILE A 421 -4.02 28.93 -8.75
N LYS A 422 -3.08 29.59 -8.08
CA LYS A 422 -1.99 30.34 -8.71
C LYS A 422 -0.63 29.75 -8.34
N PRO A 423 0.41 29.98 -9.18
CA PRO A 423 1.78 29.64 -8.78
C PRO A 423 2.14 30.24 -7.42
N GLY A 424 2.71 29.43 -6.54
CA GLY A 424 3.07 29.79 -5.17
C GLY A 424 2.05 29.38 -4.12
N ASP A 425 0.82 29.04 -4.49
CA ASP A 425 -0.23 28.63 -3.54
C ASP A 425 0.08 27.28 -2.87
N VAL A 426 -0.47 27.08 -1.66
CA VAL A 426 -0.55 25.81 -0.95
C VAL A 426 -2.01 25.43 -0.79
N VAL A 427 -2.45 24.41 -1.53
CA VAL A 427 -3.82 23.89 -1.45
C VAL A 427 -3.97 23.01 -0.22
N VAL A 428 -4.90 23.33 0.67
CA VAL A 428 -5.19 22.59 1.91
C VAL A 428 -6.56 21.93 1.80
N ILE A 429 -6.58 20.60 1.74
CA ILE A 429 -7.80 19.78 1.69
C ILE A 429 -7.96 19.08 3.04
N ARG A 430 -9.00 19.40 3.80
CA ARG A 430 -9.19 18.93 5.16
C ARG A 430 -10.55 18.24 5.36
N TYR A 431 -10.71 17.57 6.51
CA TYR A 431 -11.87 16.70 6.81
C TYR A 431 -12.02 15.51 5.85
N GLU A 432 -10.90 15.04 5.32
CA GLU A 432 -10.78 13.81 4.52
C GLU A 432 -9.96 12.71 5.24
N GLY A 433 -9.65 12.93 6.53
CA GLY A 433 -8.91 12.00 7.37
C GLY A 433 -9.70 10.75 7.76
N PRO A 434 -9.10 9.88 8.62
CA PRO A 434 -9.71 8.60 9.02
C PRO A 434 -11.13 8.74 9.58
N LYS A 435 -11.38 9.72 10.44
CA LYS A 435 -12.71 9.99 11.03
C LYS A 435 -13.52 10.97 10.20
N GLY A 436 -12.89 12.03 9.73
CA GLY A 436 -13.55 13.16 9.07
C GLY A 436 -14.11 12.84 7.70
N GLY A 437 -13.39 11.97 6.93
CA GLY A 437 -13.81 11.50 5.63
C GLY A 437 -15.18 10.79 5.61
N PRO A 438 -15.49 9.81 6.46
CA PRO A 438 -14.58 8.83 7.06
C PRO A 438 -13.97 7.90 6.01
N GLY A 439 -12.95 7.16 6.41
CA GLY A 439 -12.26 6.22 5.53
C GLY A 439 -10.98 6.76 4.89
N MET A 440 -10.54 7.96 5.28
CA MET A 440 -9.28 8.57 4.84
C MET A 440 -9.13 8.52 3.32
N ARG A 441 -10.00 9.24 2.63
CA ARG A 441 -10.12 9.29 1.16
C ARG A 441 -8.74 9.44 0.50
N GLU A 442 -8.47 8.61 -0.50
CA GLU A 442 -7.24 8.69 -1.30
C GLU A 442 -7.50 9.52 -2.55
N MET A 443 -6.71 10.56 -2.75
CA MET A 443 -6.93 11.55 -3.80
C MET A 443 -5.84 11.47 -4.86
N LEU A 444 -6.22 11.42 -6.14
CA LEU A 444 -5.34 11.54 -7.29
C LEU A 444 -5.76 12.71 -8.18
N ASN A 445 -7.06 12.99 -8.27
CA ASN A 445 -7.59 14.02 -9.14
C ASN A 445 -6.98 15.42 -8.86
N PRO A 446 -6.87 15.91 -7.60
CA PRO A 446 -6.26 17.23 -7.34
C PRO A 446 -4.80 17.29 -7.79
N THR A 447 -4.01 16.24 -7.51
CA THR A 447 -2.58 16.20 -7.87
C THR A 447 -2.39 16.11 -9.38
N SER A 448 -3.24 15.35 -10.07
CA SER A 448 -3.21 15.22 -11.53
C SER A 448 -3.71 16.48 -12.23
N ALA A 449 -4.73 17.16 -11.70
CA ALA A 449 -5.21 18.43 -12.22
C ALA A 449 -4.12 19.51 -12.09
N ILE A 450 -3.45 19.64 -10.96
CA ILE A 450 -2.31 20.55 -10.77
C ILE A 450 -1.21 20.25 -11.80
N ALA A 451 -0.86 18.98 -12.00
CA ALA A 451 0.15 18.58 -13.00
C ALA A 451 -0.29 18.88 -14.43
N GLY A 452 -1.53 18.54 -14.81
CA GLY A 452 -2.09 18.78 -16.15
C GLY A 452 -2.18 20.27 -16.50
N MET A 453 -2.51 21.12 -15.52
CA MET A 453 -2.53 22.57 -15.68
C MET A 453 -1.13 23.21 -15.72
N GLY A 454 -0.06 22.44 -15.45
CA GLY A 454 1.32 22.92 -15.48
C GLY A 454 1.76 23.62 -14.20
N LEU A 455 1.08 23.39 -13.09
CA LEU A 455 1.35 24.00 -11.78
C LEU A 455 2.21 23.12 -10.86
N GLY A 456 2.59 21.92 -11.28
CA GLY A 456 3.27 20.90 -10.45
C GLY A 456 4.63 21.32 -9.88
N SER A 457 5.28 22.34 -10.46
CA SER A 457 6.55 22.90 -9.96
C SER A 457 6.39 24.20 -9.18
N SER A 458 5.16 24.58 -8.81
CA SER A 458 4.90 25.88 -8.16
C SER A 458 3.76 25.86 -7.15
N VAL A 459 3.02 24.76 -7.03
CA VAL A 459 1.90 24.60 -6.08
C VAL A 459 2.13 23.35 -5.26
N ALA A 460 1.94 23.45 -3.94
CA ALA A 460 1.93 22.32 -3.02
C ALA A 460 0.50 21.97 -2.59
N LEU A 461 0.29 20.70 -2.20
CA LEU A 461 -0.98 20.21 -1.66
C LEU A 461 -0.75 19.59 -0.28
N ILE A 462 -1.67 19.85 0.65
CA ILE A 462 -1.64 19.29 2.01
C ILE A 462 -3.01 18.72 2.34
N THR A 463 -3.07 17.55 3.00
CA THR A 463 -4.34 16.94 3.43
C THR A 463 -4.19 16.07 4.67
N ASP A 464 -5.24 16.00 5.48
CA ASP A 464 -5.40 14.99 6.53
C ASP A 464 -5.92 13.63 5.97
N GLY A 465 -6.33 13.60 4.70
CA GLY A 465 -6.58 12.40 3.93
C GLY A 465 -5.29 11.78 3.37
N ARG A 466 -5.39 11.16 2.19
CA ARG A 466 -4.26 10.52 1.50
C ARG A 466 -4.13 11.04 0.08
N PHE A 467 -2.89 11.08 -0.41
CA PHE A 467 -2.66 11.15 -1.85
C PHE A 467 -2.29 9.78 -2.41
N SER A 468 -2.72 9.51 -3.63
CA SER A 468 -2.43 8.26 -4.33
C SER A 468 -0.92 8.04 -4.47
N GLY A 469 -0.47 6.79 -4.45
CA GLY A 469 0.90 6.43 -4.80
C GLY A 469 1.31 6.84 -6.22
N ALA A 470 0.35 7.18 -7.07
CA ALA A 470 0.53 7.70 -8.42
C ALA A 470 0.72 9.23 -8.48
N SER A 471 0.60 9.95 -7.36
CA SER A 471 0.74 11.40 -7.30
C SER A 471 2.17 11.86 -7.53
N ARG A 472 2.32 13.03 -8.17
CA ARG A 472 3.58 13.76 -8.36
C ARG A 472 3.51 15.11 -7.65
N GLY A 473 4.67 15.73 -7.41
CA GLY A 473 4.80 17.05 -6.82
C GLY A 473 4.81 17.06 -5.29
N ALA A 474 4.83 18.27 -4.71
CA ALA A 474 4.86 18.47 -3.26
C ALA A 474 3.47 18.20 -2.64
N SER A 475 3.11 16.92 -2.55
CA SER A 475 1.81 16.45 -2.03
C SER A 475 2.03 15.77 -0.67
N ILE A 476 1.66 16.46 0.42
CA ILE A 476 1.84 16.03 1.80
C ILE A 476 0.50 15.51 2.32
N GLY A 477 0.38 14.21 2.48
CA GLY A 477 -0.80 13.53 3.03
C GLY A 477 -0.60 13.09 4.47
N HIS A 478 -1.64 12.42 5.03
CA HIS A 478 -1.63 11.85 6.39
C HIS A 478 -1.34 12.89 7.49
N VAL A 479 -1.65 14.17 7.24
CA VAL A 479 -1.44 15.22 8.25
C VAL A 479 -2.20 14.86 9.51
N SER A 480 -1.45 14.75 10.60
CA SER A 480 -1.94 14.27 11.89
C SER A 480 -1.51 15.22 13.02
N PRO A 481 -2.44 15.48 13.97
CA PRO A 481 -3.84 15.03 14.07
C PRO A 481 -4.73 15.62 12.95
N GLU A 482 -5.75 14.84 12.50
CA GLU A 482 -6.69 15.26 11.47
C GLU A 482 -7.64 16.42 11.92
N ALA A 483 -8.23 17.12 10.96
CA ALA A 483 -9.14 18.25 11.23
C ALA A 483 -10.36 17.86 12.06
N ALA A 484 -10.94 16.68 11.84
CA ALA A 484 -12.14 16.23 12.52
C ALA A 484 -11.97 16.06 14.04
N VAL A 485 -10.74 15.87 14.53
CA VAL A 485 -10.41 15.81 15.96
C VAL A 485 -9.82 17.13 16.49
N GLY A 486 -9.86 18.20 15.71
CA GLY A 486 -9.32 19.51 16.08
C GLY A 486 -7.81 19.60 15.91
N GLY A 487 -7.19 18.80 15.02
CA GLY A 487 -5.80 18.97 14.65
C GLY A 487 -5.51 20.36 14.09
N PRO A 488 -4.25 20.84 14.09
CA PRO A 488 -3.91 22.21 13.63
C PRO A 488 -4.37 22.50 12.21
N ILE A 489 -4.45 21.52 11.34
CA ILE A 489 -4.95 21.69 9.97
C ILE A 489 -6.39 22.22 9.93
N ALA A 490 -7.21 21.95 10.97
CA ALA A 490 -8.56 22.52 11.11
C ALA A 490 -8.55 24.03 11.36
N LEU A 491 -7.43 24.57 11.84
CA LEU A 491 -7.27 25.98 12.22
C LEU A 491 -6.67 26.85 11.14
N VAL A 492 -6.29 26.27 10.00
CA VAL A 492 -5.76 27.01 8.84
C VAL A 492 -6.89 27.88 8.26
N GLU A 493 -6.60 29.17 8.04
CA GLU A 493 -7.49 30.11 7.38
C GLU A 493 -6.97 30.48 6.00
N GLU A 494 -7.87 30.92 5.12
CA GLU A 494 -7.55 31.34 3.76
C GLU A 494 -6.46 32.43 3.76
N GLY A 495 -5.39 32.22 3.01
CA GLY A 495 -4.26 33.15 2.91
C GLY A 495 -3.19 33.02 3.98
N ASP A 496 -3.36 32.15 4.99
CA ASP A 496 -2.28 31.86 5.95
C ASP A 496 -1.03 31.35 5.23
N ILE A 497 0.14 31.75 5.68
CA ILE A 497 1.39 31.29 5.08
C ILE A 497 1.77 29.93 5.66
N ILE A 498 1.99 28.97 4.76
CA ILE A 498 2.48 27.63 5.11
C ILE A 498 3.91 27.48 4.60
N LYS A 499 4.79 26.95 5.48
CA LYS A 499 6.20 26.69 5.20
C LYS A 499 6.46 25.19 5.16
N ILE A 500 6.98 24.73 4.03
CA ILE A 500 7.34 23.34 3.76
C ILE A 500 8.85 23.26 3.58
N ASN A 501 9.53 22.44 4.38
CA ASN A 501 10.95 22.16 4.20
C ASN A 501 11.17 20.65 4.32
N ILE A 502 11.11 19.96 3.18
CA ILE A 502 11.21 18.49 3.10
C ILE A 502 12.60 18.01 3.55
N PRO A 503 13.73 18.64 3.14
CA PRO A 503 15.05 18.29 3.65
C PRO A 503 15.21 18.36 5.16
N GLU A 504 14.56 19.32 5.80
CA GLU A 504 14.62 19.50 7.27
C GLU A 504 13.45 18.82 8.00
N HIS A 505 12.59 18.10 7.28
CA HIS A 505 11.41 17.41 7.83
C HIS A 505 10.43 18.35 8.53
N LYS A 506 10.23 19.58 8.00
CA LYS A 506 9.37 20.60 8.62
C LYS A 506 8.11 20.88 7.81
N LEU A 507 7.01 21.05 8.54
CA LEU A 507 5.72 21.53 8.01
C LEU A 507 5.10 22.48 9.04
N GLU A 508 5.11 23.78 8.70
CA GLU A 508 4.79 24.83 9.65
C GLU A 508 3.72 25.79 9.10
N LEU A 509 2.87 26.26 9.98
CA LEU A 509 1.91 27.34 9.77
C LEU A 509 2.48 28.60 10.40
N ASP A 510 2.72 29.65 9.59
CA ASP A 510 3.30 30.92 10.03
C ASP A 510 2.24 31.80 10.71
N VAL A 511 1.71 31.32 11.82
CA VAL A 511 0.70 31.97 12.66
C VAL A 511 1.19 31.94 14.11
N SER A 512 1.02 33.04 14.84
CA SER A 512 1.46 33.13 16.21
C SER A 512 0.73 32.12 17.12
N GLU A 513 1.41 31.63 18.16
CA GLU A 513 0.79 30.72 19.15
C GLU A 513 -0.45 31.32 19.81
N ALA A 514 -0.47 32.64 20.03
CA ALA A 514 -1.62 33.33 20.59
C ALA A 514 -2.83 33.25 19.65
N GLU A 515 -2.63 33.43 18.37
CA GLU A 515 -3.67 33.34 17.34
C GLU A 515 -4.14 31.86 17.18
N LEU A 516 -3.23 30.90 17.15
CA LEU A 516 -3.60 29.48 17.13
C LEU A 516 -4.42 29.08 18.35
N LYS A 517 -4.08 29.60 19.53
CA LYS A 517 -4.90 29.42 20.75
C LYS A 517 -6.28 30.02 20.61
N ARG A 518 -6.40 31.23 20.06
CA ARG A 518 -7.69 31.89 19.81
C ARG A 518 -8.56 31.03 18.88
N ARG A 519 -8.03 30.66 17.71
CA ARG A 519 -8.73 29.83 16.71
C ARG A 519 -9.16 28.49 17.31
N ARG A 520 -8.29 27.87 18.13
CA ARG A 520 -8.63 26.62 18.82
C ARG A 520 -9.77 26.76 19.82
N SER A 521 -9.86 27.89 20.52
CA SER A 521 -10.95 28.16 21.44
C SER A 521 -12.31 28.38 20.76
N GLU A 522 -12.28 28.78 19.49
CA GLU A 522 -13.46 29.01 18.66
C GLU A 522 -13.86 27.76 17.85
N TRP A 523 -12.90 26.84 17.62
CA TRP A 523 -13.16 25.62 16.87
C TRP A 523 -14.16 24.73 17.59
N LYS A 524 -15.09 24.16 16.81
CA LYS A 524 -16.07 23.17 17.31
C LYS A 524 -16.04 21.94 16.42
N PRO A 525 -16.18 20.73 17.00
CA PRO A 525 -16.36 19.52 16.21
C PRO A 525 -17.55 19.68 15.24
N ARG A 526 -17.35 19.22 14.01
CA ARG A 526 -18.44 19.17 13.02
C ARG A 526 -19.30 17.95 13.25
N GLU A 527 -20.55 18.05 12.84
CA GLU A 527 -21.42 16.87 12.78
C GLU A 527 -20.83 15.85 11.82
N PRO A 528 -20.89 14.55 12.18
CA PRO A 528 -20.37 13.48 11.31
C PRO A 528 -21.03 13.51 9.93
N LYS A 529 -20.25 13.47 8.87
CA LYS A 529 -20.75 13.39 7.49
C LYS A 529 -21.60 12.14 7.25
N ILE A 530 -21.28 11.02 7.93
CA ILE A 530 -21.95 9.72 7.79
C ILE A 530 -22.27 9.16 9.18
N THR A 531 -23.56 8.91 9.45
CA THR A 531 -24.08 8.51 10.75
C THR A 531 -24.58 7.06 10.79
N THR A 532 -24.58 6.35 9.66
CA THR A 532 -25.10 4.98 9.55
C THR A 532 -24.15 4.07 8.77
N GLY A 533 -24.38 2.76 8.84
CA GLY A 533 -23.66 1.77 8.07
C GLY A 533 -22.25 1.50 8.58
N TYR A 534 -21.41 0.95 7.68
CA TYR A 534 -20.05 0.53 8.04
C TYR A 534 -19.13 1.72 8.33
N LEU A 535 -19.20 2.79 7.54
CA LEU A 535 -18.36 3.97 7.72
C LEU A 535 -18.61 4.69 9.05
N ALA A 536 -19.85 4.73 9.56
CA ALA A 536 -20.14 5.28 10.88
C ALA A 536 -19.47 4.47 12.01
N ARG A 537 -19.50 3.13 11.91
CA ARG A 537 -18.80 2.25 12.86
C ARG A 537 -17.27 2.42 12.77
N TYR A 538 -16.75 2.51 11.54
CA TYR A 538 -15.33 2.75 11.31
C TYR A 538 -14.89 4.08 11.94
N ALA A 539 -15.59 5.19 11.69
CA ALA A 539 -15.27 6.50 12.25
C ALA A 539 -15.23 6.53 13.78
N ALA A 540 -16.10 5.72 14.43
CA ALA A 540 -16.15 5.62 15.88
C ALA A 540 -14.94 4.87 16.49
N MET A 541 -14.29 3.99 15.73
CA MET A 541 -13.27 3.06 16.21
C MET A 541 -11.86 3.34 15.66
N VAL A 542 -11.74 4.09 14.57
CA VAL A 542 -10.48 4.28 13.86
C VAL A 542 -9.53 5.20 14.63
N THR A 543 -8.23 4.85 14.60
CA THR A 543 -7.13 5.66 15.10
C THR A 543 -6.70 6.73 14.09
N SER A 544 -5.80 7.62 14.50
CA SER A 544 -5.18 8.62 13.63
C SER A 544 -4.31 7.99 12.53
N GLY A 545 -4.06 8.74 11.46
CA GLY A 545 -3.23 8.30 10.33
C GLY A 545 -1.79 7.93 10.73
N ASN A 546 -1.16 8.70 11.65
CA ASN A 546 0.18 8.39 12.15
C ASN A 546 0.28 7.06 12.94
N ARG A 547 -0.87 6.51 13.36
CA ARG A 547 -0.99 5.20 14.03
C ARG A 547 -1.47 4.09 13.08
N GLY A 548 -1.43 4.33 11.77
CA GLY A 548 -1.85 3.37 10.74
C GLY A 548 -3.34 3.37 10.43
N ALA A 549 -4.15 4.27 10.99
CA ALA A 549 -5.61 4.32 10.82
C ALA A 549 -6.26 2.94 11.00
N VAL A 550 -5.99 2.27 12.10
CA VAL A 550 -6.48 0.93 12.45
C VAL A 550 -7.70 1.02 13.38
N LEU A 551 -8.52 -0.03 13.39
CA LEU A 551 -9.63 -0.11 14.33
C LEU A 551 -9.14 -0.49 15.73
N GLU A 552 -9.57 0.26 16.72
CA GLU A 552 -9.37 -0.01 18.15
C GLU A 552 -10.69 -0.04 18.90
N ILE A 553 -10.72 -0.83 19.97
CA ILE A 553 -11.86 -0.78 20.89
C ILE A 553 -11.82 0.57 21.64
N PRO A 554 -12.85 1.41 21.53
CA PRO A 554 -12.86 2.69 22.22
C PRO A 554 -12.64 2.53 23.73
N GLY A 555 -11.71 3.31 24.28
CA GLY A 555 -11.41 3.31 25.72
C GLY A 555 -10.42 2.26 26.21
N LYS A 556 -9.76 1.54 25.31
CA LYS A 556 -8.61 0.66 25.64
C LYS A 556 -7.29 1.30 25.28
#